data_e06279abb82d6716b4e43d5098da9f13
#
_entry.id   e06279abb82d6716b4e43d5098da9f13
#
_cell.length_a   1.000
_cell.length_b   1.000
_cell.length_c   1.000
_cell.angle_alpha   90.00
_cell.angle_beta   90.00
_cell.angle_gamma   90.00
#
_symmetry.space_group_name_H-M   'P 1'
#
loop_
_entity.id
_entity.type
_entity.pdbx_description
1 polymer ?
#
loop_
_entity_poly.entity_id
_entity_poly.type
_entity_poly.pdbx_seq_one_letter_code
_entity_poly.pdbx_strand_id
1 'polypeptide(L)'
;MKNLKKAALIALSALMTLALAACGKSGNKVVYRTLDEIRDSGTVNIGVFSDKNPFGYVDENGEYQGYDVYFARRLAEDLGVKLNLVSTEAANRIEYLQTGKVDIILANFTVTPQRAEEVDFALPYMNVALGVVSPDSRVIESLDNWNADDQMIVISGTTAETYLTENYPDIKLQKYDTYANAKNAMENGSAAAWANDNTEVIAFALQSPGFTVGIPSLGSQDTIAPAVSKGNETLLSWINEEIRALGKENFFHADYEATLVDTYGLDFEDSLVVEGGQTK
;
A
#
# COMPACT_ATOMS: atom_id res chain seq x y z
N MET A 1 15.85 71.02 5.36
CA MET A 1 16.39 69.83 4.68
C MET A 1 16.85 68.69 5.60
N LYS A 2 17.24 68.95 6.87
CA LYS A 2 17.66 67.90 7.82
C LYS A 2 16.50 67.03 8.38
N ASN A 3 15.29 67.57 8.47
CA ASN A 3 14.13 66.89 9.06
C ASN A 3 13.40 65.95 8.08
N LEU A 4 13.49 66.19 6.75
CA LEU A 4 12.91 65.31 5.75
C LEU A 4 13.70 63.97 5.58
N LYS A 5 15.02 64.02 5.83
CA LYS A 5 15.85 62.79 5.75
C LYS A 5 15.63 61.83 6.94
N LYS A 6 15.25 62.36 8.09
CA LYS A 6 14.92 61.52 9.28
C LYS A 6 13.55 60.85 9.17
N ALA A 7 12.58 61.52 8.56
CA ALA A 7 11.26 60.90 8.31
C ALA A 7 11.30 59.80 7.26
N ALA A 8 12.13 59.92 6.23
CA ALA A 8 12.32 58.91 5.20
C ALA A 8 13.04 57.65 5.72
N LEU A 9 13.97 57.77 6.69
CA LEU A 9 14.66 56.62 7.28
C LEU A 9 13.74 55.84 8.25
N ILE A 10 12.83 56.50 8.94
CA ILE A 10 11.87 55.85 9.87
C ILE A 10 10.78 55.14 9.08
N ALA A 11 10.32 55.70 7.93
CA ALA A 11 9.37 55.02 7.07
C ALA A 11 9.92 53.76 6.38
N LEU A 12 11.22 53.75 6.06
CA LEU A 12 11.87 52.58 5.43
C LEU A 12 12.15 51.45 6.42
N SER A 13 12.39 51.78 7.71
CA SER A 13 12.55 50.75 8.77
C SER A 13 11.23 50.12 9.18
N ALA A 14 10.11 50.84 9.10
CA ALA A 14 8.78 50.31 9.40
C ALA A 14 8.24 49.37 8.29
N LEU A 15 8.65 49.57 7.02
CA LEU A 15 8.30 48.65 5.92
C LEU A 15 9.10 47.33 5.93
N MET A 16 10.32 47.32 6.50
CA MET A 16 11.11 46.09 6.59
C MET A 16 10.67 45.16 7.73
N THR A 17 9.98 45.64 8.72
CA THR A 17 9.48 44.80 9.84
C THR A 17 8.17 44.09 9.55
N LEU A 18 7.40 44.50 8.50
CA LEU A 18 6.21 43.76 8.07
C LEU A 18 6.50 42.58 7.11
N ALA A 19 7.71 42.50 6.55
CA ALA A 19 8.05 41.41 5.63
C ALA A 19 8.54 40.13 6.31
N LEU A 20 8.78 40.16 7.64
CA LEU A 20 9.27 39.00 8.40
C LEU A 20 8.20 38.19 9.13
N ALA A 21 6.92 38.58 9.06
CA ALA A 21 5.81 37.84 9.66
C ALA A 21 5.13 36.84 8.71
N ALA A 22 5.62 36.67 7.48
CA ALA A 22 5.05 35.76 6.47
C ALA A 22 5.84 34.44 6.32
N CYS A 23 6.78 34.13 7.21
CA CYS A 23 7.30 32.75 7.34
C CYS A 23 6.38 31.95 8.24
N GLY A 24 5.11 31.80 7.82
CA GLY A 24 4.24 30.73 8.27
C GLY A 24 4.88 29.41 7.84
N LYS A 25 4.93 28.44 8.74
CA LYS A 25 5.35 27.06 8.48
C LYS A 25 4.81 26.65 7.12
N SER A 26 5.70 26.47 6.15
CA SER A 26 5.41 25.76 4.92
C SER A 26 5.29 24.26 5.30
N GLY A 27 4.15 23.90 5.89
CA GLY A 27 3.73 22.51 5.87
C GLY A 27 3.60 22.15 4.39
N ASN A 28 4.20 21.09 3.95
CA ASN A 28 3.97 20.53 2.62
C ASN A 28 2.46 20.44 2.44
N LYS A 29 1.92 21.29 1.56
CA LYS A 29 0.48 21.26 1.26
C LYS A 29 0.27 19.97 0.49
N VAL A 30 -0.39 18.99 1.09
CA VAL A 30 -0.81 17.78 0.40
C VAL A 30 -1.63 18.21 -0.82
N VAL A 31 -1.27 17.69 -1.98
CA VAL A 31 -1.94 17.98 -3.25
C VAL A 31 -2.81 16.79 -3.58
N TYR A 32 -4.12 16.98 -3.62
CA TYR A 32 -5.06 15.94 -4.03
C TYR A 32 -6.20 16.54 -4.83
N ARG A 33 -6.92 15.72 -5.57
CA ARG A 33 -8.18 16.07 -6.23
C ARG A 33 -9.35 15.59 -5.36
N THR A 34 -10.33 16.45 -5.16
CA THR A 34 -11.61 16.12 -4.52
C THR A 34 -12.43 15.18 -5.40
N LEU A 35 -13.47 14.56 -4.85
CA LEU A 35 -14.40 13.72 -5.61
C LEU A 35 -14.99 14.46 -6.83
N ASP A 36 -15.40 15.71 -6.65
CA ASP A 36 -15.98 16.51 -7.74
C ASP A 36 -14.94 16.83 -8.83
N GLU A 37 -13.70 17.17 -8.44
CA GLU A 37 -12.60 17.41 -9.40
C GLU A 37 -12.23 16.14 -10.17
N ILE A 38 -12.33 14.96 -9.57
CA ILE A 38 -12.12 13.66 -10.25
C ILE A 38 -13.23 13.46 -11.29
N ARG A 39 -14.49 13.64 -10.91
CA ARG A 39 -15.65 13.51 -11.81
C ARG A 39 -15.59 14.52 -12.96
N ASP A 40 -15.30 15.77 -12.66
CA ASP A 40 -15.18 16.84 -13.66
C ASP A 40 -14.04 16.59 -14.66
N SER A 41 -12.94 16.01 -14.18
CA SER A 41 -11.80 15.63 -15.06
C SER A 41 -12.09 14.43 -15.96
N GLY A 42 -13.12 13.62 -15.62
CA GLY A 42 -13.48 12.40 -16.33
C GLY A 42 -12.45 11.27 -16.17
N THR A 43 -11.55 11.34 -15.19
CA THR A 43 -10.50 10.32 -14.99
C THR A 43 -10.14 10.18 -13.52
N VAL A 44 -10.01 8.93 -13.04
CA VAL A 44 -9.43 8.60 -11.72
C VAL A 44 -8.07 7.93 -11.89
N ASN A 45 -7.07 8.35 -11.12
CA ASN A 45 -5.75 7.74 -11.08
C ASN A 45 -5.66 6.80 -9.87
N ILE A 46 -5.50 5.50 -10.11
CA ILE A 46 -5.41 4.50 -9.04
C ILE A 46 -4.04 3.83 -9.09
N GLY A 47 -3.31 3.90 -7.97
CA GLY A 47 -2.04 3.22 -7.79
C GLY A 47 -2.25 1.75 -7.45
N VAL A 48 -1.68 0.86 -8.25
CA VAL A 48 -1.72 -0.59 -8.09
C VAL A 48 -0.33 -1.18 -8.26
N PHE A 49 -0.08 -2.38 -7.75
CA PHE A 49 1.13 -3.13 -8.11
C PHE A 49 1.08 -3.57 -9.57
N SER A 50 2.25 -3.83 -10.15
CA SER A 50 2.41 -4.35 -11.52
C SER A 50 3.19 -5.67 -11.57
N ASP A 51 3.65 -6.18 -10.40
CA ASP A 51 4.50 -7.37 -10.27
C ASP A 51 4.17 -8.25 -9.05
N LYS A 52 3.03 -7.98 -8.38
CA LYS A 52 2.52 -8.76 -7.22
C LYS A 52 1.32 -9.62 -7.64
N ASN A 53 1.57 -10.71 -8.39
CA ASN A 53 0.55 -11.70 -8.74
C ASN A 53 0.17 -12.53 -7.50
N PRO A 54 -1.16 -12.69 -7.15
CA PRO A 54 -2.35 -12.39 -7.95
C PRO A 54 -3.07 -11.05 -7.60
N PHE A 55 -2.47 -10.13 -6.84
CA PHE A 55 -3.13 -8.90 -6.38
C PHE A 55 -3.12 -7.77 -7.41
N GLY A 56 -1.93 -7.46 -7.95
CA GLY A 56 -1.74 -6.47 -9.00
C GLY A 56 -0.52 -6.83 -9.83
N TYR A 57 -0.72 -7.18 -11.08
CA TYR A 57 0.36 -7.58 -12.00
C TYR A 57 0.00 -7.23 -13.43
N VAL A 58 1.02 -7.21 -14.30
CA VAL A 58 0.84 -7.05 -15.74
C VAL A 58 1.00 -8.43 -16.38
N ASP A 59 0.01 -8.84 -17.15
CA ASP A 59 0.00 -10.12 -17.85
C ASP A 59 0.89 -10.10 -19.11
N GLU A 60 0.95 -11.23 -19.83
CA GLU A 60 1.73 -11.39 -21.06
C GLU A 60 1.29 -10.51 -22.22
N ASN A 61 0.05 -9.99 -22.18
CA ASN A 61 -0.51 -9.07 -23.15
C ASN A 61 -0.24 -7.60 -22.80
N GLY A 62 0.40 -7.34 -21.64
CA GLY A 62 0.65 -5.99 -21.14
C GLY A 62 -0.53 -5.37 -20.39
N GLU A 63 -1.55 -6.17 -20.03
CA GLU A 63 -2.75 -5.71 -19.35
C GLU A 63 -2.65 -5.92 -17.83
N TYR A 64 -3.11 -4.94 -17.06
CA TYR A 64 -3.18 -5.06 -15.60
C TYR A 64 -4.25 -6.05 -15.18
N GLN A 65 -3.91 -6.96 -14.27
CA GLN A 65 -4.77 -7.99 -13.71
C GLN A 65 -4.63 -8.09 -12.19
N GLY A 66 -5.56 -8.79 -11.54
CA GLY A 66 -5.52 -9.15 -10.12
C GLY A 66 -6.60 -8.48 -9.27
N TYR A 67 -6.66 -8.88 -8.01
CA TYR A 67 -7.70 -8.51 -7.04
C TYR A 67 -7.85 -7.00 -6.86
N ASP A 68 -6.76 -6.28 -6.61
CA ASP A 68 -6.78 -4.82 -6.48
C ASP A 68 -7.19 -4.13 -7.79
N VAL A 69 -6.83 -4.70 -8.94
CA VAL A 69 -7.18 -4.17 -10.27
C VAL A 69 -8.64 -4.40 -10.60
N TYR A 70 -9.21 -5.54 -10.20
CA TYR A 70 -10.63 -5.83 -10.37
C TYR A 70 -11.48 -4.81 -9.59
N PHE A 71 -11.10 -4.55 -8.34
CA PHE A 71 -11.76 -3.52 -7.51
C PHE A 71 -11.55 -2.10 -8.08
N ALA A 72 -10.36 -1.76 -8.58
CA ALA A 72 -10.10 -0.46 -9.23
C ALA A 72 -10.99 -0.20 -10.44
N ARG A 73 -11.25 -1.24 -11.26
CA ARG A 73 -12.15 -1.14 -12.42
C ARG A 73 -13.57 -0.83 -11.96
N ARG A 74 -14.06 -1.50 -10.93
CA ARG A 74 -15.39 -1.26 -10.39
C ARG A 74 -15.54 0.15 -9.82
N LEU A 75 -14.57 0.65 -9.05
CA LEU A 75 -14.59 2.03 -8.54
C LEU A 75 -14.67 3.06 -9.67
N ALA A 76 -13.91 2.88 -10.75
CA ALA A 76 -13.94 3.81 -11.88
C ALA A 76 -15.28 3.76 -12.64
N GLU A 77 -15.88 2.57 -12.78
CA GLU A 77 -17.20 2.37 -13.38
C GLU A 77 -18.28 3.09 -12.57
N ASP A 78 -18.31 2.89 -11.26
CA ASP A 78 -19.30 3.49 -10.36
C ASP A 78 -19.11 5.00 -10.20
N LEU A 79 -17.87 5.51 -10.33
CA LEU A 79 -17.59 6.95 -10.47
C LEU A 79 -18.07 7.54 -11.79
N GLY A 80 -18.26 6.71 -12.83
CA GLY A 80 -18.59 7.13 -14.18
C GLY A 80 -17.44 7.82 -14.92
N VAL A 81 -16.18 7.46 -14.61
CA VAL A 81 -14.97 8.08 -15.15
C VAL A 81 -14.01 7.03 -15.74
N LYS A 82 -13.07 7.48 -16.55
CA LYS A 82 -12.02 6.62 -17.09
C LYS A 82 -11.01 6.23 -16.01
N LEU A 83 -10.68 4.93 -15.92
CA LEU A 83 -9.61 4.42 -15.07
C LEU A 83 -8.24 4.69 -15.70
N ASN A 84 -7.32 5.25 -14.90
CA ASN A 84 -5.90 5.32 -15.21
C ASN A 84 -5.14 4.58 -14.10
N LEU A 85 -4.59 3.39 -14.42
CA LEU A 85 -3.77 2.61 -13.50
C LEU A 85 -2.34 3.12 -13.49
N VAL A 86 -1.79 3.33 -12.29
CA VAL A 86 -0.43 3.81 -12.08
C VAL A 86 0.36 2.73 -11.35
N SER A 87 1.40 2.19 -12.01
CA SER A 87 2.31 1.24 -11.36
C SER A 87 2.95 1.87 -10.12
N THR A 88 2.88 1.13 -9.02
CA THR A 88 3.32 1.61 -7.71
C THR A 88 4.17 0.53 -7.03
N GLU A 89 5.25 0.93 -6.39
CA GLU A 89 6.03 0.12 -5.48
C GLU A 89 5.58 0.34 -4.03
N ALA A 90 5.83 -0.61 -3.14
CA ALA A 90 5.34 -0.54 -1.76
C ALA A 90 5.85 0.71 -1.01
N ALA A 91 7.09 1.11 -1.22
CA ALA A 91 7.69 2.30 -0.60
C ALA A 91 7.09 3.62 -1.09
N ASN A 92 6.52 3.64 -2.30
CA ASN A 92 6.06 4.87 -2.94
C ASN A 92 4.58 5.21 -2.68
N ARG A 93 3.81 4.29 -2.04
CA ARG A 93 2.36 4.44 -1.87
C ARG A 93 1.95 5.74 -1.20
N ILE A 94 2.60 6.09 -0.09
CA ILE A 94 2.32 7.33 0.66
C ILE A 94 2.71 8.56 -0.17
N GLU A 95 3.92 8.58 -0.74
CA GLU A 95 4.39 9.71 -1.55
C GLU A 95 3.49 9.98 -2.75
N TYR A 96 3.01 8.94 -3.44
CA TYR A 96 2.13 9.11 -4.61
C TYR A 96 0.79 9.75 -4.25
N LEU A 97 0.24 9.47 -3.06
CA LEU A 97 -0.93 10.16 -2.54
C LEU A 97 -0.59 11.62 -2.16
N GLN A 98 0.49 11.83 -1.41
CA GLN A 98 0.87 13.17 -0.92
C GLN A 98 1.21 14.15 -2.05
N THR A 99 1.71 13.66 -3.17
CA THR A 99 2.08 14.46 -4.34
C THR A 99 0.95 14.60 -5.38
N GLY A 100 -0.18 13.91 -5.17
CA GLY A 100 -1.30 13.90 -6.10
C GLY A 100 -1.01 13.15 -7.40
N LYS A 101 -0.01 12.27 -7.42
CA LYS A 101 0.29 11.40 -8.55
C LYS A 101 -0.83 10.38 -8.77
N VAL A 102 -1.46 9.94 -7.68
CA VAL A 102 -2.66 9.10 -7.66
C VAL A 102 -3.72 9.69 -6.73
N ASP A 103 -4.97 9.36 -6.98
CA ASP A 103 -6.11 9.74 -6.14
C ASP A 103 -6.38 8.69 -5.06
N ILE A 104 -6.19 7.42 -5.42
CA ILE A 104 -6.45 6.24 -4.58
C ILE A 104 -5.26 5.29 -4.69
N ILE A 105 -4.88 4.66 -3.59
CA ILE A 105 -4.01 3.48 -3.57
C ILE A 105 -4.85 2.23 -3.34
N LEU A 106 -4.78 1.30 -4.30
CA LEU A 106 -5.23 -0.09 -4.24
C LEU A 106 -4.02 -0.98 -4.56
N ALA A 107 -3.06 -1.04 -3.66
CA ALA A 107 -1.82 -1.78 -3.81
C ALA A 107 -1.54 -2.58 -2.54
N ASN A 108 -2.51 -3.43 -2.18
CA ASN A 108 -2.46 -4.34 -1.03
C ASN A 108 -1.95 -3.61 0.23
N PHE A 109 -2.61 -2.49 0.57
CA PHE A 109 -2.08 -1.52 1.51
C PHE A 109 -2.60 -1.78 2.92
N THR A 110 -1.80 -2.45 3.74
CA THR A 110 -2.11 -2.78 5.14
C THR A 110 -2.32 -1.51 5.96
N VAL A 111 -3.42 -1.49 6.70
CA VAL A 111 -3.75 -0.44 7.66
C VAL A 111 -2.82 -0.55 8.87
N THR A 112 -2.06 0.49 9.16
CA THR A 112 -1.24 0.60 10.38
C THR A 112 -1.40 1.99 10.99
N PRO A 113 -1.21 2.14 12.33
CA PRO A 113 -1.25 3.46 12.97
C PRO A 113 -0.28 4.46 12.35
N GLN A 114 0.94 4.03 12.03
CA GLN A 114 1.97 4.89 11.44
C GLN A 114 1.55 5.40 10.05
N ARG A 115 1.00 4.52 9.20
CA ARG A 115 0.50 4.90 7.88
C ARG A 115 -0.74 5.81 7.97
N ALA A 116 -1.60 5.58 8.97
CA ALA A 116 -2.79 6.39 9.20
C ALA A 116 -2.48 7.83 9.67
N GLU A 117 -1.26 8.11 10.11
CA GLU A 117 -0.81 9.49 10.35
C GLU A 117 -0.60 10.26 9.03
N GLU A 118 -0.23 9.55 7.95
CA GLU A 118 0.18 10.12 6.67
C GLU A 118 -0.92 10.12 5.60
N VAL A 119 -1.84 9.15 5.66
CA VAL A 119 -2.94 8.96 4.70
C VAL A 119 -4.24 8.67 5.43
N ASP A 120 -5.38 8.73 4.73
CA ASP A 120 -6.66 8.27 5.25
C ASP A 120 -7.04 6.95 4.59
N PHE A 121 -7.31 5.93 5.42
CA PHE A 121 -7.78 4.63 4.98
C PHE A 121 -9.30 4.57 4.92
N ALA A 122 -9.82 3.97 3.87
CA ALA A 122 -11.22 3.61 3.76
C ALA A 122 -11.52 2.32 4.56
N LEU A 123 -12.74 1.82 4.45
CA LEU A 123 -13.12 0.53 5.00
C LEU A 123 -12.29 -0.60 4.37
N PRO A 124 -11.92 -1.64 5.15
CA PRO A 124 -11.12 -2.73 4.65
C PRO A 124 -11.91 -3.64 3.71
N TYR A 125 -11.19 -4.32 2.80
CA TYR A 125 -11.74 -5.30 1.86
C TYR A 125 -11.07 -6.67 1.97
N MET A 126 -9.97 -6.78 2.76
CA MET A 126 -9.24 -8.02 2.91
C MET A 126 -8.55 -8.11 4.28
N ASN A 127 -8.44 -9.32 4.83
CA ASN A 127 -7.60 -9.63 5.99
C ASN A 127 -6.20 -10.06 5.54
N VAL A 128 -5.20 -9.82 6.38
CA VAL A 128 -3.81 -10.20 6.12
C VAL A 128 -3.08 -10.46 7.43
N ALA A 129 -2.07 -11.32 7.40
CA ALA A 129 -1.05 -11.44 8.43
C ALA A 129 0.32 -11.43 7.75
N LEU A 130 1.40 -11.35 8.50
CA LEU A 130 2.73 -11.62 7.96
C LEU A 130 2.99 -13.12 7.92
N GLY A 131 3.83 -13.55 6.98
CA GLY A 131 4.30 -14.92 6.88
C GLY A 131 5.76 -14.99 6.48
N VAL A 132 6.35 -16.19 6.61
CA VAL A 132 7.73 -16.45 6.21
C VAL A 132 7.79 -17.74 5.38
N VAL A 133 8.36 -17.63 4.18
CA VAL A 133 8.66 -18.75 3.29
C VAL A 133 10.15 -19.01 3.27
N SER A 134 10.53 -20.28 3.18
CA SER A 134 11.93 -20.73 3.12
C SER A 134 12.06 -21.98 2.26
N PRO A 135 13.29 -22.36 1.80
CA PRO A 135 13.50 -23.59 1.05
C PRO A 135 13.10 -24.84 1.83
N ASP A 136 12.55 -25.85 1.16
CA ASP A 136 12.19 -27.16 1.73
C ASP A 136 13.36 -27.87 2.41
N SER A 137 14.58 -27.61 1.92
CA SER A 137 15.80 -28.13 2.51
C SER A 137 16.11 -27.58 3.90
N ARG A 138 15.47 -26.46 4.27
CA ARG A 138 15.61 -25.79 5.56
C ARG A 138 14.38 -24.93 5.87
N VAL A 139 13.29 -25.58 6.26
CA VAL A 139 12.05 -24.89 6.65
C VAL A 139 12.27 -24.13 7.96
N ILE A 140 11.93 -22.85 7.96
CA ILE A 140 12.02 -21.95 9.12
C ILE A 140 10.64 -21.83 9.74
N GLU A 141 10.43 -22.47 10.87
CA GLU A 141 9.16 -22.53 11.59
C GLU A 141 9.07 -21.51 12.76
N SER A 142 10.20 -20.90 13.16
CA SER A 142 10.30 -19.88 14.19
C SER A 142 11.49 -18.97 13.92
N LEU A 143 11.38 -17.70 14.29
CA LEU A 143 12.48 -16.73 14.25
C LEU A 143 13.32 -16.73 15.53
N ASP A 144 12.91 -17.44 16.60
CA ASP A 144 13.60 -17.45 17.88
C ASP A 144 15.03 -18.01 17.80
N ASN A 145 15.26 -18.91 16.85
CA ASN A 145 16.56 -19.54 16.62
C ASN A 145 17.19 -19.12 15.30
N TRP A 146 16.96 -17.86 14.89
CA TRP A 146 17.53 -17.34 13.65
C TRP A 146 19.06 -17.41 13.67
N ASN A 147 19.67 -17.91 12.59
CA ASN A 147 21.13 -17.93 12.48
C ASN A 147 21.62 -16.53 12.09
N ALA A 148 22.52 -15.95 12.89
CA ALA A 148 23.04 -14.59 12.70
C ALA A 148 23.79 -14.36 11.36
N ASP A 149 24.22 -15.44 10.68
CA ASP A 149 24.86 -15.35 9.36
C ASP A 149 23.86 -15.34 8.21
N ASP A 150 22.61 -15.73 8.46
CA ASP A 150 21.56 -15.73 7.46
C ASP A 150 21.01 -14.33 7.18
N GLN A 151 20.37 -14.19 6.01
CA GLN A 151 19.66 -13.00 5.62
C GLN A 151 18.18 -13.32 5.36
N MET A 152 17.32 -12.36 5.66
CA MET A 152 15.88 -12.39 5.39
C MET A 152 15.56 -11.40 4.27
N ILE A 153 14.93 -11.86 3.19
CA ILE A 153 14.39 -10.98 2.15
C ILE A 153 13.16 -10.24 2.71
N VAL A 154 13.07 -8.95 2.42
CA VAL A 154 11.88 -8.12 2.60
C VAL A 154 11.72 -7.16 1.42
N ILE A 155 10.50 -6.68 1.21
CA ILE A 155 10.23 -5.58 0.26
C ILE A 155 10.25 -4.26 1.04
N SER A 156 10.95 -3.26 0.51
CA SER A 156 11.04 -1.90 1.09
C SER A 156 9.64 -1.28 1.24
N GLY A 157 9.34 -0.70 2.41
CA GLY A 157 8.06 -0.04 2.70
C GLY A 157 6.90 -0.99 3.05
N THR A 158 7.18 -2.30 3.27
CA THR A 158 6.19 -3.26 3.73
C THR A 158 6.11 -3.34 5.26
N THR A 159 4.99 -3.88 5.76
CA THR A 159 4.82 -4.20 7.18
C THR A 159 5.81 -5.25 7.67
N ALA A 160 6.22 -6.19 6.80
CA ALA A 160 7.25 -7.19 7.14
C ALA A 160 8.61 -6.54 7.44
N GLU A 161 9.03 -5.56 6.63
CA GLU A 161 10.25 -4.80 6.89
C GLU A 161 10.18 -4.08 8.24
N THR A 162 9.08 -3.36 8.49
CA THR A 162 8.89 -2.62 9.75
C THR A 162 8.87 -3.56 10.95
N TYR A 163 8.05 -4.61 10.89
CA TYR A 163 7.90 -5.59 11.96
C TYR A 163 9.23 -6.26 12.34
N LEU A 164 9.99 -6.72 11.34
CA LEU A 164 11.29 -7.36 11.60
C LEU A 164 12.31 -6.37 12.14
N THR A 165 12.34 -5.14 11.64
CA THR A 165 13.24 -4.10 12.14
C THR A 165 12.99 -3.76 13.63
N GLU A 166 11.69 -3.73 14.03
CA GLU A 166 11.30 -3.38 15.39
C GLU A 166 11.41 -4.54 16.38
N ASN A 167 11.04 -5.77 15.96
CA ASN A 167 10.91 -6.91 16.85
C ASN A 167 12.09 -7.90 16.77
N TYR A 168 12.84 -7.90 15.65
CA TYR A 168 13.96 -8.80 15.39
C TYR A 168 15.16 -8.03 14.80
N PRO A 169 15.69 -7.02 15.51
CA PRO A 169 16.74 -6.10 14.99
C PRO A 169 18.06 -6.79 14.64
N ASP A 170 18.29 -8.00 15.16
CA ASP A 170 19.49 -8.78 14.87
C ASP A 170 19.41 -9.56 13.55
N ILE A 171 18.23 -9.65 12.93
CA ILE A 171 18.05 -10.27 11.63
C ILE A 171 18.56 -9.34 10.53
N LYS A 172 19.51 -9.81 9.73
CA LYS A 172 20.04 -9.06 8.59
C LYS A 172 19.00 -9.05 7.47
N LEU A 173 18.43 -7.88 7.17
CA LEU A 173 17.45 -7.73 6.11
C LEU A 173 18.13 -7.46 4.76
N GLN A 174 17.76 -8.24 3.74
CA GLN A 174 18.07 -7.99 2.34
C GLN A 174 16.83 -7.38 1.69
N LYS A 175 16.90 -6.07 1.38
CA LYS A 175 15.76 -5.28 0.95
C LYS A 175 15.69 -5.20 -0.57
N TYR A 176 14.50 -5.40 -1.12
CA TYR A 176 14.19 -5.22 -2.54
C TYR A 176 13.04 -4.23 -2.72
N ASP A 177 13.02 -3.50 -3.82
CA ASP A 177 11.96 -2.55 -4.12
C ASP A 177 10.79 -3.21 -4.85
N THR A 178 11.06 -4.30 -5.60
CA THR A 178 10.07 -4.99 -6.43
C THR A 178 9.89 -6.45 -6.01
N TYR A 179 8.66 -6.98 -6.18
CA TYR A 179 8.35 -8.38 -5.91
C TYR A 179 9.08 -9.33 -6.86
N ALA A 180 9.22 -8.94 -8.13
CA ALA A 180 9.96 -9.73 -9.12
C ALA A 180 11.42 -9.95 -8.70
N ASN A 181 12.11 -8.91 -8.19
CA ASN A 181 13.49 -9.05 -7.73
C ASN A 181 13.60 -9.91 -6.46
N ALA A 182 12.66 -9.78 -5.52
CA ALA A 182 12.63 -10.60 -4.31
C ALA A 182 12.40 -12.08 -4.62
N LYS A 183 11.44 -12.40 -5.50
CA LYS A 183 11.18 -13.77 -5.98
C LYS A 183 12.42 -14.38 -6.62
N ASN A 184 13.03 -13.67 -7.56
CA ASN A 184 14.27 -14.11 -8.20
C ASN A 184 15.41 -14.34 -7.20
N ALA A 185 15.57 -13.45 -6.21
CA ALA A 185 16.59 -13.59 -5.18
C ALA A 185 16.34 -14.81 -4.29
N MET A 186 15.08 -15.08 -3.94
CA MET A 186 14.70 -16.25 -3.16
C MET A 186 14.96 -17.55 -3.92
N GLU A 187 14.55 -17.63 -5.18
CA GLU A 187 14.78 -18.80 -6.07
C GLU A 187 16.26 -19.08 -6.31
N ASN A 188 17.08 -18.03 -6.38
CA ASN A 188 18.53 -18.14 -6.55
C ASN A 188 19.29 -18.42 -5.23
N GLY A 189 18.60 -18.57 -4.11
CA GLY A 189 19.21 -18.87 -2.82
C GLY A 189 20.02 -17.70 -2.23
N SER A 190 19.67 -16.47 -2.55
CA SER A 190 20.38 -15.26 -2.06
C SER A 190 20.15 -15.00 -0.58
N ALA A 191 19.12 -15.60 0.03
CA ALA A 191 18.80 -15.48 1.44
C ALA A 191 18.21 -16.79 1.99
N ALA A 192 18.14 -16.90 3.31
CA ALA A 192 17.60 -18.09 3.99
C ALA A 192 16.07 -18.14 3.96
N ALA A 193 15.41 -17.00 3.91
CA ALA A 193 13.95 -16.88 3.89
C ALA A 193 13.48 -15.53 3.33
N TRP A 194 12.19 -15.46 3.04
CA TRP A 194 11.49 -14.24 2.66
C TRP A 194 10.27 -14.02 3.56
N ALA A 195 10.20 -12.84 4.18
CA ALA A 195 9.05 -12.39 4.96
C ALA A 195 8.25 -11.36 4.19
N ASN A 196 6.94 -11.56 4.13
CA ASN A 196 5.97 -10.63 3.53
C ASN A 196 4.57 -10.90 4.08
N ASP A 197 3.53 -10.30 3.47
CA ASP A 197 2.15 -10.72 3.71
C ASP A 197 2.04 -12.24 3.51
N ASN A 198 1.30 -12.91 4.40
CA ASN A 198 1.13 -14.36 4.32
C ASN A 198 0.55 -14.79 2.97
N THR A 199 -0.35 -13.99 2.41
CA THR A 199 -0.90 -14.21 1.07
C THR A 199 0.19 -14.25 -0.01
N GLU A 200 1.16 -13.33 0.04
CA GLU A 200 2.27 -13.30 -0.93
C GLU A 200 3.18 -14.53 -0.81
N VAL A 201 3.60 -14.86 0.42
CA VAL A 201 4.51 -16.00 0.62
C VAL A 201 3.84 -17.34 0.35
N ILE A 202 2.51 -17.46 0.57
CA ILE A 202 1.72 -18.63 0.18
C ILE A 202 1.63 -18.72 -1.34
N ALA A 203 1.31 -17.62 -2.04
CA ALA A 203 1.27 -17.62 -3.50
C ALA A 203 2.62 -18.00 -4.11
N PHE A 204 3.71 -17.47 -3.56
CA PHE A 204 5.07 -17.84 -3.98
C PHE A 204 5.35 -19.33 -3.80
N ALA A 205 5.06 -19.90 -2.62
CA ALA A 205 5.30 -21.32 -2.35
C ALA A 205 4.45 -22.24 -3.24
N LEU A 206 3.22 -21.86 -3.58
CA LEU A 206 2.34 -22.61 -4.48
C LEU A 206 2.82 -22.58 -5.93
N GLN A 207 3.45 -21.47 -6.36
CA GLN A 207 3.93 -21.27 -7.73
C GLN A 207 5.39 -21.72 -7.93
N SER A 208 6.19 -21.82 -6.85
CA SER A 208 7.63 -22.14 -6.88
C SER A 208 7.91 -23.43 -6.10
N PRO A 209 7.97 -24.61 -6.76
CA PRO A 209 8.30 -25.89 -6.10
C PRO A 209 9.66 -25.82 -5.38
N GLY A 210 9.72 -26.41 -4.18
CA GLY A 210 10.95 -26.42 -3.36
C GLY A 210 10.96 -25.35 -2.25
N PHE A 211 9.81 -24.69 -2.02
CA PHE A 211 9.64 -23.71 -0.95
C PHE A 211 8.40 -24.03 -0.11
N THR A 212 8.53 -23.82 1.20
CA THR A 212 7.46 -24.04 2.20
C THR A 212 7.28 -22.79 3.05
N VAL A 213 6.03 -22.43 3.33
CA VAL A 213 5.67 -21.41 4.33
C VAL A 213 5.75 -22.05 5.71
N GLY A 214 6.88 -21.88 6.38
CA GLY A 214 7.09 -22.43 7.73
C GLY A 214 6.43 -21.59 8.83
N ILE A 215 6.26 -20.26 8.60
CA ILE A 215 5.54 -19.37 9.50
C ILE A 215 4.36 -18.77 8.73
N PRO A 216 3.14 -19.33 8.85
CA PRO A 216 1.96 -18.85 8.12
C PRO A 216 1.30 -17.61 8.75
N SER A 217 1.66 -17.29 10.00
CA SER A 217 1.17 -16.09 10.70
C SER A 217 2.23 -15.60 11.68
N LEU A 218 2.78 -14.42 11.42
CA LEU A 218 3.78 -13.74 12.23
C LEU A 218 3.19 -12.40 12.71
N GLY A 219 3.17 -12.18 14.03
CA GLY A 219 2.53 -11.00 14.63
C GLY A 219 1.01 -11.10 14.68
N SER A 220 0.34 -9.95 14.58
CA SER A 220 -1.13 -9.85 14.59
C SER A 220 -1.72 -10.00 13.20
N GLN A 221 -3.03 -10.29 13.15
CA GLN A 221 -3.81 -10.13 11.93
C GLN A 221 -4.13 -8.64 11.73
N ASP A 222 -3.96 -8.16 10.51
CA ASP A 222 -4.24 -6.82 10.06
C ASP A 222 -5.27 -6.82 8.93
N THR A 223 -5.59 -5.66 8.38
CA THR A 223 -6.48 -5.53 7.22
C THR A 223 -5.84 -4.72 6.11
N ILE A 224 -6.28 -4.99 4.89
CA ILE A 224 -5.96 -4.21 3.69
C ILE A 224 -7.14 -3.29 3.40
N ALA A 225 -6.86 -2.03 3.10
CA ALA A 225 -7.88 -1.03 2.75
C ALA A 225 -7.40 -0.09 1.65
N PRO A 226 -8.32 0.50 0.87
CA PRO A 226 -8.00 1.61 -0.02
C PRO A 226 -7.50 2.80 0.80
N ALA A 227 -6.55 3.55 0.26
CA ALA A 227 -6.08 4.78 0.89
C ALA A 227 -6.20 5.98 -0.04
N VAL A 228 -6.48 7.13 0.55
CA VAL A 228 -6.52 8.43 -0.10
C VAL A 228 -5.59 9.41 0.59
N SER A 229 -5.29 10.53 -0.06
CA SER A 229 -4.50 11.61 0.56
C SER A 229 -5.14 12.08 1.85
N LYS A 230 -4.32 12.37 2.85
CA LYS A 230 -4.76 12.86 4.16
C LYS A 230 -5.65 14.10 4.03
N GLY A 231 -6.85 14.05 4.62
CA GLY A 231 -7.84 15.13 4.60
C GLY A 231 -8.72 15.17 3.33
N ASN A 232 -8.65 14.17 2.45
CA ASN A 232 -9.56 14.06 1.29
C ASN A 232 -10.88 13.41 1.69
N GLU A 233 -11.66 14.12 2.53
CA GLU A 233 -12.88 13.59 3.16
C GLU A 233 -13.96 13.22 2.14
N THR A 234 -14.08 13.96 1.03
CA THR A 234 -15.13 13.73 0.03
C THR A 234 -14.91 12.42 -0.72
N LEU A 235 -13.69 12.14 -1.14
CA LEU A 235 -13.33 10.89 -1.81
C LEU A 235 -13.38 9.70 -0.83
N LEU A 236 -12.87 9.88 0.39
CA LEU A 236 -12.91 8.87 1.44
C LEU A 236 -14.34 8.44 1.78
N SER A 237 -15.24 9.41 1.96
CA SER A 237 -16.64 9.13 2.27
C SER A 237 -17.31 8.35 1.14
N TRP A 238 -17.07 8.76 -0.10
CA TRP A 238 -17.61 8.06 -1.27
C TRP A 238 -17.10 6.60 -1.35
N ILE A 239 -15.79 6.37 -1.19
CA ILE A 239 -15.23 5.00 -1.20
C ILE A 239 -15.85 4.14 -0.09
N ASN A 240 -16.05 4.70 1.10
CA ASN A 240 -16.67 3.99 2.21
C ASN A 240 -18.14 3.61 1.94
N GLU A 241 -18.90 4.50 1.31
CA GLU A 241 -20.27 4.22 0.89
C GLU A 241 -20.31 3.14 -0.19
N GLU A 242 -19.37 3.22 -1.14
CA GLU A 242 -19.21 2.25 -2.22
C GLU A 242 -18.88 0.85 -1.69
N ILE A 243 -17.89 0.72 -0.80
CA ILE A 243 -17.55 -0.57 -0.19
C ILE A 243 -18.76 -1.19 0.51
N ARG A 244 -19.58 -0.38 1.22
CA ARG A 244 -20.81 -0.89 1.87
C ARG A 244 -21.89 -1.31 0.85
N ALA A 245 -21.97 -0.62 -0.30
CA ALA A 245 -22.89 -0.97 -1.36
C ALA A 245 -22.47 -2.27 -2.04
N LEU A 246 -21.20 -2.39 -2.40
CA LEU A 246 -20.57 -3.58 -2.97
C LEU A 246 -20.70 -4.81 -2.06
N GLY A 247 -20.60 -4.61 -0.74
CA GLY A 247 -20.82 -5.68 0.23
C GLY A 247 -22.22 -6.28 0.21
N LYS A 248 -23.25 -5.53 -0.21
CA LYS A 248 -24.61 -6.08 -0.39
C LYS A 248 -24.74 -6.94 -1.65
N GLU A 249 -23.80 -6.81 -2.56
CA GLU A 249 -23.71 -7.56 -3.82
C GLU A 249 -22.78 -8.78 -3.71
N ASN A 250 -22.13 -9.01 -2.56
CA ASN A 250 -21.02 -9.96 -2.38
C ASN A 250 -19.88 -9.74 -3.37
N PHE A 251 -19.57 -8.50 -3.63
CA PHE A 251 -18.58 -8.13 -4.64
C PHE A 251 -17.18 -8.66 -4.34
N PHE A 252 -16.72 -8.58 -3.09
CA PHE A 252 -15.37 -8.99 -2.73
C PHE A 252 -15.18 -10.51 -2.75
N HIS A 253 -16.24 -11.29 -2.52
CA HIS A 253 -16.23 -12.74 -2.79
C HIS A 253 -16.19 -13.02 -4.29
N ALA A 254 -17.00 -12.33 -5.11
CA ALA A 254 -16.93 -12.48 -6.56
C ALA A 254 -15.57 -12.06 -7.15
N ASP A 255 -14.93 -11.02 -6.60
CA ASP A 255 -13.56 -10.64 -6.94
C ASP A 255 -12.56 -11.75 -6.57
N TYR A 256 -12.69 -12.33 -5.37
CA TYR A 256 -11.87 -13.47 -4.95
C TYR A 256 -12.01 -14.66 -5.90
N GLU A 257 -13.24 -15.05 -6.22
CA GLU A 257 -13.50 -16.14 -7.17
C GLU A 257 -12.91 -15.84 -8.57
N ALA A 258 -12.95 -14.58 -9.01
CA ALA A 258 -12.44 -14.19 -10.32
C ALA A 258 -10.90 -14.08 -10.40
N THR A 259 -10.22 -13.81 -9.29
CA THR A 259 -8.81 -13.41 -9.31
C THR A 259 -7.89 -14.23 -8.41
N LEU A 260 -8.40 -14.80 -7.31
CA LEU A 260 -7.60 -15.43 -6.27
C LEU A 260 -7.79 -16.95 -6.17
N VAL A 261 -8.96 -17.47 -6.59
CA VAL A 261 -9.33 -18.88 -6.40
C VAL A 261 -8.36 -19.84 -7.07
N ASP A 262 -7.83 -19.49 -8.24
CA ASP A 262 -6.85 -20.33 -8.97
C ASP A 262 -5.53 -20.46 -8.20
N THR A 263 -5.21 -19.48 -7.35
CA THR A 263 -3.99 -19.51 -6.53
C THR A 263 -4.23 -20.17 -5.18
N TYR A 264 -5.31 -19.82 -4.47
CA TYR A 264 -5.50 -20.22 -3.07
C TYR A 264 -6.56 -21.30 -2.87
N GLY A 265 -7.42 -21.54 -3.87
CA GLY A 265 -8.62 -22.36 -3.69
C GLY A 265 -9.71 -21.64 -2.88
N LEU A 266 -10.85 -22.30 -2.69
CA LEU A 266 -11.99 -21.74 -1.96
C LEU A 266 -11.80 -21.74 -0.44
N ASP A 267 -10.91 -22.59 0.09
CA ASP A 267 -10.74 -22.75 1.55
C ASP A 267 -10.21 -21.48 2.25
N PHE A 268 -9.55 -20.59 1.52
CA PHE A 268 -9.01 -19.35 2.06
C PHE A 268 -9.98 -18.16 1.95
N GLU A 269 -11.03 -18.26 1.15
CA GLU A 269 -11.92 -17.16 0.82
C GLU A 269 -12.52 -16.48 2.05
N ASP A 270 -13.21 -17.24 2.91
CA ASP A 270 -13.86 -16.72 4.13
C ASP A 270 -12.88 -16.10 5.14
N SER A 271 -11.62 -16.50 5.11
CA SER A 271 -10.57 -15.98 5.99
C SER A 271 -9.93 -14.70 5.47
N LEU A 272 -9.86 -14.56 4.14
CA LEU A 272 -9.22 -13.44 3.49
C LEU A 272 -10.19 -12.29 3.19
N VAL A 273 -11.39 -12.60 2.70
CA VAL A 273 -12.35 -11.59 2.26
C VAL A 273 -12.97 -10.83 3.44
N VAL A 274 -13.02 -9.51 3.33
CA VAL A 274 -13.77 -8.62 4.22
C VAL A 274 -14.88 -7.96 3.41
N GLU A 275 -16.09 -8.54 3.50
CA GLU A 275 -17.23 -8.07 2.73
C GLU A 275 -17.84 -6.81 3.36
N GLY A 276 -18.02 -5.76 2.54
CA GLY A 276 -18.69 -4.52 2.98
C GLY A 276 -17.95 -3.74 4.07
N GLY A 277 -16.67 -4.01 4.29
CA GLY A 277 -15.85 -3.37 5.33
C GLY A 277 -16.12 -3.91 6.74
N GLN A 278 -16.79 -5.06 6.88
CA GLN A 278 -17.12 -5.67 8.18
C GLN A 278 -16.03 -6.67 8.56
N THR A 279 -15.12 -6.27 9.44
CA THR A 279 -14.18 -7.19 10.08
C THR A 279 -14.90 -8.07 11.08
N LYS A 280 -14.63 -9.39 11.06
CA LYS A 280 -15.19 -10.38 11.99
C LYS A 280 -14.56 -10.26 13.36
#